data_c183f8a9ca8c34be25441113eb5206c7
#
_entry.id   c183f8a9ca8c34be25441113eb5206c7
#
_cell.length_a   1.000
_cell.length_b   1.000
_cell.length_c   1.000
_cell.angle_alpha   90.00
_cell.angle_beta   90.00
_cell.angle_gamma   90.00
#
_symmetry.space_group_name_H-M   'P 1'
#
loop_
_entity.id
_entity.type
_entity.pdbx_description
1 polymer ?
#
loop_
_entity_poly.entity_id
_entity_poly.type
_entity_poly.pdbx_seq_one_letter_code
_entity_poly.pdbx_strand_id
1 'polypeptide(L)' 'MENLAARITVNAEQCGGRPCIRGMRVRVSDVLDLLAAGLSPAEVVAELPYIEPEDVQACLQYAAREINHPVLVSE' A
#
# COMPACT_ATOMS: atom_id res chain seq x y z
N MET A 1 -18.96 7.17 -1.43
CA MET A 1 -17.68 6.78 -2.04
C MET A 1 -16.72 6.36 -0.94
N GLU A 2 -16.08 5.22 -1.13
CA GLU A 2 -15.21 4.70 -0.08
C GLU A 2 -13.94 5.54 0.05
N ASN A 3 -13.52 5.79 1.29
CA ASN A 3 -12.25 6.47 1.54
C ASN A 3 -11.14 5.43 1.53
N LEU A 4 -10.46 5.29 0.42
CA LEU A 4 -9.40 4.30 0.28
C LEU A 4 -8.22 4.56 1.22
N ALA A 5 -7.99 5.83 1.56
CA ALA A 5 -6.89 6.15 2.46
C ALA A 5 -7.07 5.49 3.84
N ALA A 6 -8.31 5.25 4.25
CA ALA A 6 -8.57 4.60 5.53
C ALA A 6 -8.12 3.14 5.57
N ARG A 7 -7.87 2.54 4.42
CA ARG A 7 -7.37 1.17 4.35
C ARG A 7 -5.89 1.05 4.67
N ILE A 8 -5.18 2.17 4.70
CA ILE A 8 -3.74 2.16 4.98
C ILE A 8 -3.53 2.63 6.41
N THR A 9 -2.87 1.81 7.21
CA THR A 9 -2.59 2.12 8.61
C THR A 9 -1.10 2.16 8.86
N VAL A 10 -0.68 3.06 9.73
CA VAL A 10 0.72 3.16 10.14
C VAL A 10 0.76 3.07 11.65
N ASN A 11 1.46 2.08 12.15
CA ASN A 11 1.57 1.84 13.59
C ASN A 11 3.03 1.49 13.88
N ALA A 12 3.64 2.23 14.80
CA ALA A 12 5.05 2.04 15.13
C ALA A 12 5.36 0.63 15.62
N GLU A 13 4.36 -0.06 16.15
CA GLU A 13 4.53 -1.40 16.70
C GLU A 13 4.14 -2.50 15.72
N GLN A 14 3.81 -2.15 14.51
CA GLN A 14 3.36 -3.12 13.52
C GLN A 14 4.10 -2.90 12.22
N CYS A 15 4.50 -3.98 11.56
CA CYS A 15 5.23 -3.93 10.30
C CYS A 15 6.49 -3.05 10.37
N GLY A 16 7.09 -2.95 11.55
CA GLY A 16 8.28 -2.12 11.74
C GLY A 16 8.02 -0.64 11.54
N GLY A 17 6.80 -0.18 11.79
CA GLY A 17 6.42 1.20 11.60
C GLY A 17 6.11 1.56 10.16
N ARG A 18 6.07 0.58 9.27
CA ARG A 18 5.79 0.81 7.86
C ARG A 18 4.30 0.76 7.60
N PRO A 19 3.83 1.41 6.52
CA PRO A 19 2.40 1.35 6.19
C PRO A 19 1.92 -0.07 5.96
N CYS A 20 0.81 -0.41 6.60
CA CYS A 20 0.18 -1.73 6.49
C CYS A 20 -1.23 -1.57 5.96
N ILE A 21 -1.84 -2.68 5.56
CA ILE A 21 -3.19 -2.70 5.04
C ILE A 21 -4.14 -3.11 6.15
N ARG A 22 -5.05 -2.21 6.51
CA ARG A 22 -6.14 -2.44 7.47
C ARG A 22 -5.66 -3.08 8.78
N GLY A 23 -4.49 -2.66 9.28
CA GLY A 23 -3.96 -3.18 10.52
C GLY A 23 -3.43 -4.60 10.43
N MET A 24 -3.40 -5.20 9.25
CA MET A 24 -2.84 -6.53 9.05
C MET A 24 -1.33 -6.43 8.89
N ARG A 25 -0.67 -7.59 8.86
CA ARG A 25 0.78 -7.61 8.69
C ARG A 25 1.22 -7.59 7.23
N VAL A 26 0.30 -7.25 6.33
CA VAL A 26 0.61 -7.08 4.92
C VAL A 26 0.97 -5.62 4.71
N ARG A 27 2.17 -5.37 4.21
CA ARG A 27 2.65 -4.01 4.00
C ARG A 27 2.26 -3.51 2.62
N VAL A 28 2.09 -2.19 2.54
CA VAL A 28 1.87 -1.55 1.25
C VAL A 28 2.99 -1.92 0.27
N SER A 29 4.24 -1.96 0.76
CA SER A 29 5.38 -2.32 -0.08
C SER A 29 5.26 -3.74 -0.64
N ASP A 30 4.65 -4.66 0.09
CA ASP A 30 4.48 -6.03 -0.41
C ASP A 30 3.61 -6.03 -1.66
N VAL A 31 2.52 -5.25 -1.64
CA VAL A 31 1.63 -5.13 -2.79
C VAL A 31 2.35 -4.45 -3.96
N LEU A 32 3.07 -3.38 -3.66
CA LEU A 32 3.76 -2.62 -4.71
C LEU A 32 4.87 -3.45 -5.35
N ASP A 33 5.57 -4.26 -4.56
CA ASP A 33 6.61 -5.13 -5.09
C ASP A 33 6.06 -6.16 -6.07
N LEU A 34 4.89 -6.73 -5.76
CA LEU A 34 4.25 -7.69 -6.66
C LEU A 34 3.81 -7.02 -7.95
N LEU A 35 3.25 -5.82 -7.85
CA LEU A 35 2.88 -5.07 -9.06
C LEU A 35 4.11 -4.72 -9.88
N ALA A 36 5.19 -4.34 -9.23
CA ALA A 36 6.45 -4.02 -9.92
C ALA A 36 7.04 -5.26 -10.61
N ALA A 37 6.77 -6.44 -10.07
CA ALA A 37 7.20 -7.69 -10.67
C ALA A 37 6.36 -8.09 -11.87
N GLY A 38 5.30 -7.33 -12.17
CA GLY A 38 4.49 -7.56 -13.36
C GLY A 38 3.15 -8.23 -13.11
N LEU A 39 2.80 -8.47 -11.86
CA LEU A 39 1.50 -9.07 -11.56
C LEU A 39 0.38 -8.04 -11.76
N SER A 40 -0.75 -8.51 -12.24
CA SER A 40 -1.95 -7.69 -12.31
C SER A 40 -2.54 -7.54 -10.91
N PRO A 41 -3.42 -6.53 -10.70
CA PRO A 41 -4.09 -6.42 -9.40
C PRO A 41 -4.82 -7.70 -8.99
N ALA A 42 -5.44 -8.40 -9.93
CA ALA A 42 -6.13 -9.66 -9.63
C ALA A 42 -5.15 -10.72 -9.16
N GLU A 43 -3.98 -10.75 -9.79
CA GLU A 43 -2.94 -11.71 -9.40
C GLU A 43 -2.37 -11.39 -8.03
N VAL A 44 -2.24 -10.11 -7.70
CA VAL A 44 -1.78 -9.69 -6.37
C VAL A 44 -2.76 -10.17 -5.31
N VAL A 45 -4.06 -10.00 -5.56
CA VAL A 45 -5.09 -10.46 -4.63
C VAL A 45 -5.03 -11.98 -4.45
N ALA A 46 -4.72 -12.69 -5.53
CA ALA A 46 -4.58 -14.15 -5.44
C ALA A 46 -3.37 -14.56 -4.62
N GLU A 47 -2.28 -13.79 -4.69
CA GLU A 47 -1.06 -14.08 -3.93
C GLU A 47 -1.19 -13.72 -2.45
N LEU A 48 -1.98 -12.69 -2.14
CA LEU A 48 -2.15 -12.20 -0.78
C LEU A 48 -3.62 -12.38 -0.40
N PRO A 49 -3.98 -13.55 0.14
CA PRO A 49 -5.39 -13.96 0.24
C PRO A 49 -6.28 -13.12 1.15
N TYR A 50 -5.69 -12.29 1.99
CA TYR A 50 -6.50 -11.50 2.92
C TYR A 50 -6.77 -10.08 2.42
N ILE A 51 -6.25 -9.73 1.24
CA ILE A 51 -6.49 -8.40 0.72
C ILE A 51 -7.59 -8.42 -0.33
N GLU A 52 -8.14 -7.26 -0.58
CA GLU A 52 -9.24 -7.05 -1.53
C GLU A 52 -8.74 -6.19 -2.68
N PRO A 53 -9.43 -6.20 -3.82
CA PRO A 53 -9.02 -5.31 -4.94
C PRO A 53 -8.92 -3.85 -4.52
N GLU A 54 -9.80 -3.40 -3.63
CA GLU A 54 -9.77 -2.03 -3.13
C GLU A 54 -8.50 -1.75 -2.34
N ASP A 55 -7.93 -2.77 -1.70
CA ASP A 55 -6.67 -2.62 -0.98
C ASP A 55 -5.53 -2.33 -1.95
N VAL A 56 -5.53 -2.98 -3.11
CA VAL A 56 -4.53 -2.72 -4.15
C VAL A 56 -4.64 -1.27 -4.62
N GLN A 57 -5.87 -0.82 -4.87
CA GLN A 57 -6.09 0.55 -5.30
C GLN A 57 -5.64 1.54 -4.23
N ALA A 58 -5.90 1.24 -2.96
CA ALA A 58 -5.47 2.07 -1.85
C ALA A 58 -3.95 2.17 -1.79
N CYS A 59 -3.25 1.07 -2.03
CA CYS A 59 -1.79 1.06 -2.05
C CYS A 59 -1.24 1.94 -3.16
N LEU A 60 -1.86 1.88 -4.33
CA LEU A 60 -1.44 2.70 -5.46
C LEU A 60 -1.65 4.18 -5.16
N GLN A 61 -2.80 4.54 -4.58
CA GLN A 61 -3.06 5.92 -4.22
C GLN A 61 -2.10 6.42 -3.14
N TYR A 62 -1.80 5.57 -2.18
CA TYR A 62 -0.84 5.91 -1.13
C TYR A 62 0.53 6.19 -1.74
N ALA A 63 0.99 5.31 -2.61
CA ALA A 63 2.29 5.47 -3.25
C ALA A 63 2.35 6.75 -4.09
N ALA A 64 1.28 7.02 -4.84
CA ALA A 64 1.24 8.23 -5.67
C ALA A 64 1.31 9.49 -4.82
N ARG A 65 0.63 9.48 -3.68
CA ARG A 65 0.64 10.63 -2.78
C ARG A 65 2.03 10.84 -2.17
N GLU A 66 2.69 9.75 -1.78
CA GLU A 66 4.01 9.85 -1.17
C GLU A 66 5.06 10.31 -2.18
N ILE A 67 4.96 9.87 -3.42
CA ILE A 67 5.88 10.26 -4.48
C ILE A 67 5.68 11.72 -4.86
N ASN A 68 4.44 12.19 -4.83
CA ASN A 68 4.11 13.58 -5.19
C ASN A 68 4.34 14.54 -4.03
N HIS A 69 4.73 14.02 -2.89
CA HIS A 69 5.00 14.87 -1.74
C HIS A 69 6.17 15.80 -2.08
N PRO A 70 5.99 17.11 -1.93
CA PRO A 70 7.09 18.03 -2.23
C PRO A 70 8.25 17.77 -1.29
N VAL A 71 9.38 17.46 -1.87
CA VAL A 71 10.61 17.29 -1.10
C VAL A 71 11.37 18.59 -1.21
N LEU A 72 11.52 19.28 -0.09
CA LEU A 72 12.32 20.47 -0.05
C LEU A 72 13.77 20.05 0.00
N VAL A 73 14.35 19.92 -1.15
CA VAL A 73 15.75 19.58 -1.22
C VAL A 73 16.53 20.87 -1.35
N SER A 74 17.36 21.09 -0.40
CA SER A 74 18.32 22.18 -0.49
C SER A 74 19.45 21.72 -1.36
N GLU A 75 19.49 22.24 -2.51
CA GLU A 75 20.58 21.88 -3.40
C GLU A 75 21.63 22.91 -3.45
#